data_cc37291c539f4634f8bac6f17b984aa3
#
_entry.id   cc37291c539f4634f8bac6f17b984aa3
#
_cell.length_a   1.000
_cell.length_b   1.000
_cell.length_c   1.000
_cell.angle_alpha   90.00
_cell.angle_beta   90.00
_cell.angle_gamma   90.00
#
_symmetry.space_group_name_H-M   'P 1'
#
loop_
_entity.id
_entity.type
_entity.pdbx_description
1 polymer ?
#
loop_
_entity_poly.entity_id
_entity_poly.type
_entity_poly.pdbx_seq_one_letter_code
_entity_poly.pdbx_strand_id
1 'polypeptide(L)'
;MEKGYLCLVLHAHLPYVRHPEHEHFLEEKWLFEAITETYIPLLKVFEQLAEAGVHYRLTMSLTPPLLSMLNDHLLQDRYLNHLEKLIELAAREIERTRWLPDFNRMAHYYHDMFTFSRWYFAEKCQKNLIAPFRRLQDEGYLELITCGATHGYLPLMLQREAVRAQIHYAVEYHTHCFGRPPRGIWLPECAYNPGDDEILRDYGIRYFFTDAHGLLHASPRPKYGNFAPVYCPSGVAAFGRDLESSKQVWSADEGYPGDFDYREFYRDIGYDLEYEYIKPYIDPSGLRINTGIKYYRITGRTHDKQPYNPDWAREKAAIHAGNFMFNREKQIEYLASFLDRKPLIVSPYDAELFGHWWFEGPQWLDFLIRKIYYDQQ
;
A
#
# COMPACT_ATOMS: atom_id res chain seq x y z
N MET A 1 -14.33 20.48 -19.15
CA MET A 1 -13.59 21.24 -18.09
C MET A 1 -13.76 20.46 -16.78
N GLU A 2 -12.70 20.09 -16.12
CA GLU A 2 -12.75 19.26 -14.89
C GLU A 2 -13.57 19.96 -13.80
N LYS A 3 -14.48 19.22 -13.17
CA LYS A 3 -15.33 19.72 -12.09
C LYS A 3 -14.66 19.68 -10.71
N GLY A 4 -13.67 18.80 -10.54
CA GLY A 4 -12.91 18.62 -9.29
C GLY A 4 -11.77 17.63 -9.46
N TYR A 5 -11.17 17.19 -8.37
CA TYR A 5 -9.99 16.33 -8.35
C TYR A 5 -10.16 15.19 -7.35
N LEU A 6 -9.62 14.02 -7.73
CA LEU A 6 -9.38 12.89 -6.84
C LEU A 6 -7.89 12.74 -6.60
N CYS A 7 -7.48 12.75 -5.33
CA CYS A 7 -6.10 12.54 -4.90
C CYS A 7 -6.00 11.19 -4.19
N LEU A 8 -5.45 10.20 -4.87
CA LEU A 8 -5.13 8.90 -4.27
C LEU A 8 -3.75 9.00 -3.61
N VAL A 9 -3.67 8.57 -2.36
CA VAL A 9 -2.43 8.57 -1.56
C VAL A 9 -2.21 7.18 -0.99
N LEU A 10 -1.06 6.59 -1.25
CA LEU A 10 -0.66 5.30 -0.68
C LEU A 10 0.45 5.53 0.35
N HIS A 11 0.25 5.05 1.57
CA HIS A 11 1.23 5.12 2.64
C HIS A 11 1.90 3.76 2.82
N ALA A 12 3.14 3.62 2.37
CA ALA A 12 3.93 2.40 2.53
C ALA A 12 4.81 2.48 3.78
N HIS A 13 4.46 1.65 4.76
CA HIS A 13 5.15 1.60 6.05
C HIS A 13 5.13 0.22 6.65
N LEU A 14 6.29 -0.19 7.20
CA LEU A 14 6.42 -1.32 8.11
C LEU A 14 7.31 -0.93 9.28
N PRO A 15 7.09 -1.51 10.48
CA PRO A 15 8.03 -1.41 11.59
C PRO A 15 9.41 -1.90 11.17
N TYR A 16 10.46 -1.36 11.76
CA TYR A 16 11.82 -1.77 11.45
C TYR A 16 12.11 -3.16 12.06
N VAL A 17 12.34 -4.16 11.21
CA VAL A 17 12.40 -5.60 11.57
C VAL A 17 13.74 -6.24 11.16
N ARG A 18 14.85 -5.60 11.43
CA ARG A 18 16.19 -6.11 11.12
C ARG A 18 16.88 -6.69 12.36
N HIS A 19 17.11 -8.01 12.37
CA HIS A 19 17.69 -8.75 13.49
C HIS A 19 18.93 -9.56 13.03
N PRO A 20 20.12 -8.92 12.89
CA PRO A 20 21.34 -9.59 12.43
C PRO A 20 21.89 -10.62 13.43
N GLU A 21 21.50 -10.51 14.71
CA GLU A 21 21.87 -11.42 15.79
C GLU A 21 21.14 -12.77 15.74
N HIS A 22 20.09 -12.88 14.93
CA HIS A 22 19.35 -14.12 14.72
C HIS A 22 19.52 -14.60 13.27
N GLU A 23 19.62 -15.90 13.07
CA GLU A 23 19.63 -16.50 11.73
C GLU A 23 18.26 -16.35 11.04
N HIS A 24 17.18 -16.46 11.82
CA HIS A 24 15.81 -16.27 11.41
C HIS A 24 15.08 -15.43 12.45
N PHE A 25 14.26 -14.50 12.01
CA PHE A 25 13.41 -13.69 12.87
C PHE A 25 12.01 -13.58 12.28
N LEU A 26 10.99 -13.91 13.08
CA LEU A 26 9.61 -14.09 12.60
C LEU A 26 9.05 -12.82 11.93
N GLU A 27 9.32 -11.66 12.51
CA GLU A 27 8.79 -10.38 12.06
C GLU A 27 9.40 -9.89 10.73
N GLU A 28 10.59 -10.40 10.34
CA GLU A 28 11.14 -10.10 9.00
C GLU A 28 10.21 -10.57 7.88
N LYS A 29 9.36 -11.55 8.17
CA LYS A 29 8.36 -12.04 7.24
C LYS A 29 7.33 -10.99 6.84
N TRP A 30 7.01 -10.03 7.69
CA TRP A 30 6.11 -8.91 7.35
C TRP A 30 6.65 -8.12 6.15
N LEU A 31 7.97 -7.87 6.14
CA LEU A 31 8.63 -7.23 5.00
C LEU A 31 8.58 -8.11 3.75
N PHE A 32 8.83 -9.41 3.88
CA PHE A 32 8.86 -10.35 2.75
C PHE A 32 7.48 -10.51 2.10
N GLU A 33 6.43 -10.60 2.92
CA GLU A 33 5.04 -10.63 2.46
C GLU A 33 4.67 -9.32 1.76
N ALA A 34 5.00 -8.16 2.34
CA ALA A 34 4.71 -6.86 1.73
C ALA A 34 5.46 -6.65 0.40
N ILE A 35 6.72 -7.08 0.29
CA ILE A 35 7.44 -7.03 -1.00
C ILE A 35 6.73 -7.88 -2.04
N THR A 36 6.36 -9.13 -1.69
CA THR A 36 5.78 -10.11 -2.62
C THR A 36 4.35 -9.77 -3.01
N GLU A 37 3.52 -9.38 -2.05
CA GLU A 37 2.08 -9.23 -2.24
C GLU A 37 1.66 -7.78 -2.56
N THR A 38 2.47 -6.76 -2.16
CA THR A 38 2.13 -5.34 -2.34
C THR A 38 3.11 -4.61 -3.25
N TYR A 39 4.38 -4.49 -2.88
CA TYR A 39 5.27 -3.54 -3.57
C TYR A 39 5.61 -3.97 -4.99
N ILE A 40 5.93 -5.24 -5.21
CA ILE A 40 6.17 -5.76 -6.57
C ILE A 40 4.88 -5.71 -7.42
N PRO A 41 3.70 -6.16 -6.95
CA PRO A 41 2.45 -6.01 -7.69
C PRO A 41 2.08 -4.56 -8.02
N LEU A 42 2.25 -3.61 -7.09
CA LEU A 42 2.01 -2.18 -7.36
C LEU A 42 2.98 -1.63 -8.40
N LEU A 43 4.28 -1.92 -8.28
CA LEU A 43 5.28 -1.51 -9.27
C LEU A 43 4.95 -2.08 -10.65
N LYS A 44 4.55 -3.35 -10.73
CA LYS A 44 4.10 -3.97 -11.98
C LYS A 44 2.92 -3.22 -12.59
N VAL A 45 1.92 -2.86 -11.79
CA VAL A 45 0.75 -2.09 -12.25
C VAL A 45 1.19 -0.72 -12.75
N PHE A 46 1.98 0.01 -11.99
CA PHE A 46 2.44 1.35 -12.37
C PHE A 46 3.28 1.35 -13.65
N GLU A 47 4.20 0.40 -13.78
CA GLU A 47 5.00 0.22 -15.00
C GLU A 47 4.13 -0.13 -16.21
N GLN A 48 3.22 -1.07 -16.07
CA GLN A 48 2.31 -1.48 -17.16
C GLN A 48 1.37 -0.35 -17.60
N LEU A 49 0.91 0.49 -16.69
CA LEU A 49 0.12 1.68 -17.02
C LEU A 49 0.96 2.69 -17.81
N ALA A 50 2.19 2.94 -17.38
CA ALA A 50 3.12 3.84 -18.07
C ALA A 50 3.49 3.32 -19.48
N GLU A 51 3.83 2.03 -19.60
CA GLU A 51 4.13 1.37 -20.88
C GLU A 51 2.93 1.39 -21.85
N ALA A 52 1.69 1.32 -21.31
CA ALA A 52 0.46 1.43 -22.09
C ALA A 52 0.11 2.88 -22.47
N GLY A 53 0.92 3.87 -22.12
CA GLY A 53 0.65 5.28 -22.38
C GLY A 53 -0.50 5.86 -21.56
N VAL A 54 -0.89 5.22 -20.47
CA VAL A 54 -1.90 5.74 -19.54
C VAL A 54 -1.24 6.78 -18.64
N HIS A 55 -1.59 8.05 -18.82
CA HIS A 55 -1.07 9.13 -18.00
C HIS A 55 -1.85 9.21 -16.68
N TYR A 56 -1.16 8.95 -15.58
CA TYR A 56 -1.70 9.06 -14.23
C TYR A 56 -0.75 9.83 -13.32
N ARG A 57 -1.25 10.29 -12.20
CA ARG A 57 -0.46 10.83 -11.10
C ARG A 57 -1.01 10.31 -9.78
N LEU A 58 -0.14 9.74 -8.97
CA LEU A 58 -0.49 9.20 -7.66
C LEU A 58 0.56 9.65 -6.64
N THR A 59 0.12 9.94 -5.42
CA THR A 59 1.03 10.25 -4.32
C THR A 59 1.33 8.98 -3.53
N MET A 60 2.61 8.73 -3.23
CA MET A 60 3.01 7.59 -2.41
C MET A 60 4.02 8.00 -1.35
N SER A 61 3.70 7.71 -0.10
CA SER A 61 4.64 7.84 1.01
C SER A 61 5.46 6.55 1.12
N LEU A 62 6.78 6.69 1.09
CA LEU A 62 7.72 5.60 1.39
C LEU A 62 8.49 5.98 2.64
N THR A 63 8.23 5.28 3.74
CA THR A 63 8.80 5.66 5.04
C THR A 63 10.28 5.35 5.15
N PRO A 64 11.06 6.14 5.89
CA PRO A 64 12.48 5.86 6.10
C PRO A 64 12.78 4.45 6.65
N PRO A 65 12.01 3.89 7.62
CA PRO A 65 12.21 2.52 8.06
C PRO A 65 12.07 1.51 6.92
N LEU A 66 11.02 1.64 6.10
CA LEU A 66 10.81 0.76 4.95
C LEU A 66 11.95 0.89 3.93
N LEU A 67 12.30 2.11 3.54
CA LEU A 67 13.40 2.36 2.60
C LEU A 67 14.73 1.79 3.11
N SER A 68 15.00 1.90 4.42
CA SER A 68 16.19 1.33 5.04
C SER A 68 16.21 -0.19 4.95
N MET A 69 15.08 -0.85 5.20
CA MET A 69 14.97 -2.31 5.09
C MET A 69 15.06 -2.79 3.64
N LEU A 70 14.44 -2.08 2.70
CA LEU A 70 14.54 -2.42 1.26
C LEU A 70 15.97 -2.29 0.72
N ASN A 71 16.79 -1.45 1.33
CA ASN A 71 18.19 -1.23 0.95
C ASN A 71 19.20 -2.07 1.78
N ASP A 72 18.72 -2.89 2.72
CA ASP A 72 19.58 -3.72 3.57
C ASP A 72 19.92 -5.05 2.92
N HIS A 73 21.22 -5.31 2.70
CA HIS A 73 21.68 -6.52 2.03
C HIS A 73 21.32 -7.81 2.77
N LEU A 74 21.32 -7.81 4.11
CA LEU A 74 20.93 -8.98 4.89
C LEU A 74 19.47 -9.36 4.64
N LEU A 75 18.57 -8.35 4.69
CA LEU A 75 17.14 -8.56 4.44
C LEU A 75 16.87 -8.94 2.97
N GLN A 76 17.62 -8.39 2.03
CA GLN A 76 17.56 -8.75 0.61
C GLN A 76 17.91 -10.21 0.36
N ASP A 77 18.99 -10.71 0.98
CA ASP A 77 19.42 -12.11 0.86
C ASP A 77 18.44 -13.06 1.54
N ARG A 78 17.93 -12.69 2.72
CA ARG A 78 16.90 -13.45 3.44
C ARG A 78 15.58 -13.51 2.66
N TYR A 79 15.20 -12.43 2.00
CA TYR A 79 14.02 -12.39 1.14
C TYR A 79 14.15 -13.37 -0.05
N LEU A 80 15.30 -13.41 -0.72
CA LEU A 80 15.53 -14.38 -1.79
C LEU A 80 15.43 -15.82 -1.30
N ASN A 81 16.05 -16.14 -0.17
CA ASN A 81 15.94 -17.46 0.45
C ASN A 81 14.49 -17.82 0.82
N HIS A 82 13.73 -16.84 1.29
CA HIS A 82 12.31 -17.01 1.56
C HIS A 82 11.52 -17.33 0.29
N LEU A 83 11.75 -16.59 -0.81
CA LEU A 83 11.10 -16.87 -2.10
C LEU A 83 11.44 -18.25 -2.66
N GLU A 84 12.70 -18.70 -2.53
CA GLU A 84 13.10 -20.04 -2.98
C GLU A 84 12.35 -21.13 -2.24
N LYS A 85 12.16 -21.00 -0.93
CA LYS A 85 11.33 -21.93 -0.15
C LYS A 85 9.86 -21.90 -0.57
N LEU A 86 9.31 -20.72 -0.88
CA LEU A 86 7.92 -20.60 -1.36
C LEU A 86 7.73 -21.20 -2.76
N ILE A 87 8.69 -21.04 -3.66
CA ILE A 87 8.67 -21.66 -4.99
C ILE A 87 8.72 -23.20 -4.86
N GLU A 88 9.60 -23.73 -4.00
CA GLU A 88 9.66 -25.16 -3.71
C GLU A 88 8.32 -25.66 -3.14
N LEU A 89 7.75 -24.97 -2.16
CA LEU A 89 6.47 -25.33 -1.57
C LEU A 89 5.36 -25.32 -2.63
N ALA A 90 5.30 -24.28 -3.47
CA ALA A 90 4.30 -24.17 -4.52
C ALA A 90 4.46 -25.30 -5.57
N ALA A 91 5.69 -25.70 -5.93
CA ALA A 91 5.93 -26.84 -6.80
C ALA A 91 5.44 -28.16 -6.17
N ARG A 92 5.64 -28.37 -4.86
CA ARG A 92 5.08 -29.52 -4.15
C ARG A 92 3.55 -29.48 -4.08
N GLU A 93 2.97 -28.29 -3.96
CA GLU A 93 1.51 -28.11 -3.98
C GLU A 93 0.90 -28.45 -5.35
N ILE A 94 1.58 -28.17 -6.46
CA ILE A 94 1.17 -28.58 -7.80
C ILE A 94 1.01 -30.13 -7.84
N GLU A 95 1.98 -30.86 -7.33
CA GLU A 95 1.92 -32.32 -7.28
C GLU A 95 0.86 -32.84 -6.30
N ARG A 96 0.76 -32.24 -5.11
CA ARG A 96 -0.24 -32.65 -4.09
C ARG A 96 -1.66 -32.46 -4.58
N THR A 97 -1.91 -31.38 -5.30
CA THR A 97 -3.25 -30.98 -5.74
C THR A 97 -3.63 -31.44 -7.14
N ARG A 98 -2.78 -32.23 -7.82
CA ARG A 98 -2.95 -32.63 -9.24
C ARG A 98 -4.34 -33.18 -9.59
N TRP A 99 -5.06 -33.76 -8.61
CA TRP A 99 -6.40 -34.32 -8.79
C TRP A 99 -7.52 -33.40 -8.23
N LEU A 100 -7.17 -32.19 -7.81
CA LEU A 100 -8.09 -31.17 -7.26
C LEU A 100 -8.01 -29.92 -8.15
N PRO A 101 -8.80 -29.86 -9.27
CA PRO A 101 -8.58 -28.88 -10.34
C PRO A 101 -8.50 -27.43 -9.86
N ASP A 102 -9.40 -27.01 -8.97
CA ASP A 102 -9.46 -25.63 -8.47
C ASP A 102 -8.21 -25.28 -7.64
N PHE A 103 -7.79 -26.19 -6.76
CA PHE A 103 -6.59 -26.00 -5.95
C PHE A 103 -5.31 -26.13 -6.78
N ASN A 104 -5.28 -27.04 -7.75
CA ASN A 104 -4.14 -27.20 -8.65
C ASN A 104 -3.91 -25.94 -9.50
N ARG A 105 -4.98 -25.34 -10.02
CA ARG A 105 -4.90 -24.06 -10.71
C ARG A 105 -4.29 -22.98 -9.81
N MET A 106 -4.67 -22.92 -8.54
CA MET A 106 -4.11 -21.96 -7.59
C MET A 106 -2.67 -22.28 -7.22
N ALA A 107 -2.28 -23.55 -7.12
CA ALA A 107 -0.89 -23.93 -6.90
C ALA A 107 0.02 -23.43 -8.03
N HIS A 108 -0.39 -23.59 -9.29
CA HIS A 108 0.31 -23.00 -10.43
C HIS A 108 0.36 -21.47 -10.36
N TYR A 109 -0.75 -20.82 -10.02
CA TYR A 109 -0.82 -19.37 -9.85
C TYR A 109 0.22 -18.85 -8.83
N TYR A 110 0.32 -19.48 -7.66
CA TYR A 110 1.30 -19.10 -6.64
C TYR A 110 2.73 -19.39 -7.06
N HIS A 111 2.97 -20.53 -7.73
CA HIS A 111 4.28 -20.84 -8.28
C HIS A 111 4.76 -19.76 -9.26
N ASP A 112 3.89 -19.35 -10.17
CA ASP A 112 4.18 -18.29 -11.14
C ASP A 112 4.37 -16.94 -10.46
N MET A 113 3.55 -16.60 -9.46
CA MET A 113 3.66 -15.37 -8.69
C MET A 113 5.00 -15.26 -7.94
N PHE A 114 5.41 -16.33 -7.24
CA PHE A 114 6.68 -16.33 -6.51
C PHE A 114 7.90 -16.35 -7.45
N THR A 115 7.82 -17.10 -8.56
CA THR A 115 8.86 -17.11 -9.59
C THR A 115 9.00 -15.74 -10.25
N PHE A 116 7.88 -15.08 -10.56
CA PHE A 116 7.89 -13.71 -11.07
C PHE A 116 8.49 -12.73 -10.04
N SER A 117 8.11 -12.82 -8.77
CA SER A 117 8.62 -11.95 -7.71
C SER A 117 10.13 -12.10 -7.54
N ARG A 118 10.64 -13.36 -7.60
CA ARG A 118 12.07 -13.64 -7.56
C ARG A 118 12.79 -13.01 -8.75
N TRP A 119 12.30 -13.23 -9.96
CA TRP A 119 12.88 -12.64 -11.17
C TRP A 119 12.85 -11.11 -11.14
N TYR A 120 11.70 -10.54 -10.76
CA TYR A 120 11.54 -9.08 -10.68
C TYR A 120 12.51 -8.46 -9.69
N PHE A 121 12.63 -9.05 -8.50
CA PHE A 121 13.52 -8.56 -7.46
C PHE A 121 14.99 -8.77 -7.78
N ALA A 122 15.40 -10.01 -8.10
CA ALA A 122 16.80 -10.37 -8.26
C ALA A 122 17.40 -9.90 -9.58
N GLU A 123 16.66 -10.06 -10.68
CA GLU A 123 17.19 -9.87 -12.04
C GLU A 123 16.79 -8.51 -12.61
N LYS A 124 15.48 -8.17 -12.61
CA LYS A 124 15.01 -6.90 -13.15
C LYS A 124 15.46 -5.71 -12.29
N CYS A 125 15.30 -5.78 -10.98
CA CYS A 125 15.65 -4.70 -10.04
C CYS A 125 17.05 -4.82 -9.44
N GLN A 126 17.77 -5.93 -9.65
CA GLN A 126 19.09 -6.18 -9.06
C GLN A 126 19.07 -5.96 -7.52
N LYS A 127 18.02 -6.44 -6.86
CA LYS A 127 17.70 -6.29 -5.43
C LYS A 127 17.36 -4.86 -4.98
N ASN A 128 17.35 -3.88 -5.89
CA ASN A 128 17.06 -2.47 -5.57
C ASN A 128 15.63 -2.09 -5.98
N LEU A 129 14.65 -2.30 -5.08
CA LEU A 129 13.26 -1.89 -5.31
C LEU A 129 13.04 -0.38 -5.22
N ILE A 130 14.00 0.40 -4.71
CA ILE A 130 13.90 1.86 -4.66
C ILE A 130 14.04 2.46 -6.07
N ALA A 131 14.86 1.84 -6.92
CA ALA A 131 15.13 2.33 -8.26
C ALA A 131 13.88 2.46 -9.17
N PRO A 132 12.97 1.48 -9.27
CA PRO A 132 11.76 1.63 -10.07
C PRO A 132 10.80 2.70 -9.52
N PHE A 133 10.68 2.88 -8.19
CA PHE A 133 9.93 3.99 -7.62
C PHE A 133 10.53 5.35 -8.01
N ARG A 134 11.86 5.49 -7.91
CA ARG A 134 12.56 6.69 -8.34
C ARG A 134 12.33 6.98 -9.82
N ARG A 135 12.43 5.98 -10.70
CA ARG A 135 12.17 6.14 -12.13
C ARG A 135 10.75 6.66 -12.39
N LEU A 136 9.73 6.05 -11.77
CA LEU A 136 8.34 6.49 -11.92
C LEU A 136 8.11 7.91 -11.40
N GLN A 137 8.85 8.32 -10.35
CA GLN A 137 8.87 9.71 -9.89
C GLN A 137 9.49 10.65 -10.93
N ASP A 138 10.64 10.28 -11.52
CA ASP A 138 11.35 11.11 -12.48
C ASP A 138 10.56 11.25 -13.79
N GLU A 139 9.82 10.24 -14.18
CA GLU A 139 8.87 10.23 -15.30
C GLU A 139 7.56 10.99 -15.02
N GLY A 140 7.31 11.38 -13.75
CA GLY A 140 6.15 12.18 -13.34
C GLY A 140 4.87 11.41 -13.05
N TYR A 141 4.93 10.08 -12.93
CA TYR A 141 3.79 9.23 -12.56
C TYR A 141 3.54 9.19 -11.05
N LEU A 142 4.60 9.22 -10.26
CA LEU A 142 4.50 9.21 -8.79
C LEU A 142 5.02 10.52 -8.20
N GLU A 143 4.27 11.08 -7.26
CA GLU A 143 4.82 12.02 -6.30
C GLU A 143 5.21 11.24 -5.04
N LEU A 144 6.53 11.04 -4.85
CA LEU A 144 7.04 10.38 -3.66
C LEU A 144 7.20 11.38 -2.53
N ILE A 145 6.64 11.04 -1.37
CA ILE A 145 6.72 11.81 -0.14
C ILE A 145 7.31 10.96 0.98
N THR A 146 7.71 11.62 2.07
CA THR A 146 8.31 10.96 3.23
C THR A 146 7.31 10.80 4.39
N CYS A 147 7.81 10.30 5.52
CA CYS A 147 7.14 10.20 6.82
C CYS A 147 8.13 10.62 7.92
N GLY A 148 7.78 10.47 9.20
CA GLY A 148 8.75 10.63 10.31
C GLY A 148 9.88 9.58 10.21
N ALA A 149 11.11 9.95 10.61
CA ALA A 149 12.30 9.11 10.41
C ALA A 149 12.20 7.70 11.02
N THR A 150 11.49 7.56 12.13
CA THR A 150 11.23 6.27 12.78
C THR A 150 9.72 5.99 12.93
N HIS A 151 8.88 6.70 12.18
CA HIS A 151 7.43 6.67 12.31
C HIS A 151 6.92 7.02 13.73
N GLY A 152 7.71 7.80 14.48
CA GLY A 152 7.34 8.21 15.83
C GLY A 152 6.14 9.14 15.84
N TYR A 153 5.19 8.92 16.76
CA TYR A 153 3.98 9.73 16.91
C TYR A 153 4.33 11.14 17.42
N LEU A 154 4.42 12.11 16.49
CA LEU A 154 4.98 13.45 16.76
C LEU A 154 4.28 14.17 17.91
N PRO A 155 2.94 14.19 18.05
CA PRO A 155 2.26 14.91 19.13
C PRO A 155 2.59 14.42 20.55
N LEU A 156 3.13 13.20 20.70
CA LEU A 156 3.54 12.66 22.01
C LEU A 156 5.03 12.87 22.31
N MET A 157 5.80 13.49 21.41
CA MET A 157 7.19 13.82 21.66
C MET A 157 7.29 15.07 22.53
N LEU A 158 7.85 14.90 23.74
CA LEU A 158 7.96 15.99 24.71
C LEU A 158 8.96 17.07 24.30
N GLN A 159 9.98 16.70 23.55
CA GLN A 159 11.05 17.61 23.13
C GLN A 159 10.86 17.99 21.65
N ARG A 160 10.80 19.30 21.38
CA ARG A 160 10.67 19.83 20.03
C ARG A 160 11.86 19.44 19.14
N GLU A 161 13.04 19.27 19.73
CA GLU A 161 14.24 18.77 19.06
C GLU A 161 14.08 17.35 18.55
N ALA A 162 13.33 16.51 19.27
CA ALA A 162 13.02 15.15 18.80
C ALA A 162 12.11 15.18 17.57
N VAL A 163 11.08 16.04 17.55
CA VAL A 163 10.24 16.25 16.36
C VAL A 163 11.09 16.76 15.19
N ARG A 164 11.97 17.75 15.44
CA ARG A 164 12.91 18.28 14.44
C ARG A 164 13.83 17.19 13.87
N ALA A 165 14.36 16.32 14.72
CA ALA A 165 15.19 15.19 14.29
C ALA A 165 14.41 14.20 13.42
N GLN A 166 13.14 13.88 13.76
CA GLN A 166 12.28 13.03 12.94
C GLN A 166 12.09 13.58 11.53
N ILE A 167 11.90 14.88 11.39
CA ILE A 167 11.69 15.52 10.08
C ILE A 167 13.01 15.66 9.32
N HIS A 168 14.07 16.09 9.99
CA HIS A 168 15.41 16.27 9.41
C HIS A 168 15.90 14.98 8.74
N TYR A 169 16.02 13.90 9.51
CA TYR A 169 16.53 12.63 8.99
C TYR A 169 15.60 12.00 7.93
N ALA A 170 14.30 12.23 8.03
CA ALA A 170 13.36 11.77 7.01
C ALA A 170 13.60 12.47 5.68
N VAL A 171 13.77 13.79 5.66
CA VAL A 171 14.04 14.57 4.45
C VAL A 171 15.41 14.22 3.86
N GLU A 172 16.43 14.08 4.72
CA GLU A 172 17.78 13.70 4.30
C GLU A 172 17.80 12.32 3.64
N TYR A 173 17.19 11.32 4.30
CA TYR A 173 17.18 9.95 3.80
C TYR A 173 16.34 9.79 2.54
N HIS A 174 15.18 10.47 2.45
CA HIS A 174 14.40 10.55 1.23
C HIS A 174 15.20 11.15 0.07
N THR A 175 15.92 12.25 0.34
CA THR A 175 16.76 12.91 -0.68
C THR A 175 17.89 11.99 -1.15
N HIS A 176 18.50 11.22 -0.24
CA HIS A 176 19.49 10.21 -0.58
C HIS A 176 18.91 9.14 -1.51
N CYS A 177 17.74 8.59 -1.19
CA CYS A 177 17.10 7.53 -1.99
C CYS A 177 16.61 8.00 -3.35
N PHE A 178 16.00 9.18 -3.42
CA PHE A 178 15.27 9.65 -4.62
C PHE A 178 15.92 10.82 -5.36
N GLY A 179 17.05 11.34 -4.86
CA GLY A 179 17.83 12.38 -5.54
C GLY A 179 17.24 13.80 -5.45
N ARG A 180 16.10 13.96 -4.75
CA ARG A 180 15.46 15.26 -4.52
C ARG A 180 14.71 15.28 -3.18
N PRO A 181 14.58 16.44 -2.50
CA PRO A 181 13.85 16.53 -1.24
C PRO A 181 12.35 16.30 -1.47
N PRO A 182 11.64 15.70 -0.49
CA PRO A 182 10.21 15.53 -0.55
C PRO A 182 9.50 16.87 -0.41
N ARG A 183 8.39 17.06 -1.14
CA ARG A 183 7.55 18.25 -0.98
C ARG A 183 6.43 18.04 0.03
N GLY A 184 6.06 16.81 0.28
CA GLY A 184 5.00 16.41 1.20
C GLY A 184 5.49 15.41 2.24
N ILE A 185 4.67 15.25 3.27
CA ILE A 185 4.88 14.28 4.34
C ILE A 185 3.57 13.61 4.72
N TRP A 186 3.63 12.30 4.95
CA TRP A 186 2.61 11.61 5.75
C TRP A 186 3.02 11.73 7.21
N LEU A 187 2.26 12.48 7.99
CA LEU A 187 2.49 12.51 9.43
C LEU A 187 2.15 11.14 10.03
N PRO A 188 2.99 10.57 10.91
CA PRO A 188 2.69 9.31 11.56
C PRO A 188 1.29 9.30 12.16
N GLU A 189 0.45 8.33 11.73
CA GLU A 189 -0.97 8.20 12.09
C GLU A 189 -1.83 9.43 11.75
N CYS A 190 -1.43 10.22 10.74
CA CYS A 190 -2.09 11.48 10.36
C CYS A 190 -2.17 12.51 11.50
N ALA A 191 -1.32 12.37 12.52
CA ALA A 191 -1.38 13.16 13.74
C ALA A 191 -0.58 14.46 13.60
N TYR A 192 -1.24 15.57 13.85
CA TYR A 192 -0.71 16.92 13.80
C TYR A 192 -0.84 17.62 15.14
N ASN A 193 0.22 18.32 15.55
CA ASN A 193 0.19 19.23 16.68
C ASN A 193 0.53 20.66 16.21
N PRO A 194 -0.21 21.70 16.65
CA PRO A 194 0.09 23.09 16.27
C PRO A 194 1.55 23.45 16.55
N GLY A 195 2.22 24.00 15.54
CA GLY A 195 3.65 24.35 15.57
C GLY A 195 4.55 23.32 14.88
N ASP A 196 4.09 22.09 14.63
CA ASP A 196 4.87 21.13 13.84
C ASP A 196 5.03 21.61 12.40
N ASP A 197 4.05 22.33 11.87
CA ASP A 197 4.07 22.96 10.54
C ASP A 197 5.23 23.94 10.34
N GLU A 198 5.69 24.61 11.41
CA GLU A 198 6.89 25.46 11.35
C GLU A 198 8.14 24.62 11.07
N ILE A 199 8.26 23.47 11.75
CA ILE A 199 9.38 22.55 11.53
C ILE A 199 9.30 21.98 10.10
N LEU A 200 8.12 21.58 9.64
CA LEU A 200 7.93 21.10 8.28
C LEU A 200 8.40 22.13 7.25
N ARG A 201 7.99 23.40 7.41
CA ARG A 201 8.43 24.53 6.55
C ARG A 201 9.95 24.68 6.55
N ASP A 202 10.59 24.61 7.72
CA ASP A 202 12.04 24.78 7.88
C ASP A 202 12.84 23.76 7.06
N TYR A 203 12.26 22.56 6.82
CA TYR A 203 12.84 21.50 5.99
C TYR A 203 12.26 21.44 4.57
N GLY A 204 11.52 22.45 4.13
CA GLY A 204 11.01 22.58 2.77
C GLY A 204 9.77 21.75 2.45
N ILE A 205 9.16 21.13 3.46
CA ILE A 205 7.88 20.43 3.33
C ILE A 205 6.77 21.46 3.12
N ARG A 206 5.93 21.25 2.11
CA ARG A 206 4.89 22.20 1.68
C ARG A 206 3.49 21.74 2.07
N TYR A 207 3.30 20.44 2.31
CA TYR A 207 2.00 19.89 2.66
C TYR A 207 2.12 18.59 3.46
N PHE A 208 1.05 18.29 4.17
CA PHE A 208 0.85 17.03 4.90
C PHE A 208 -0.60 16.57 4.84
N PHE A 209 -0.82 15.32 5.20
CA PHE A 209 -2.15 14.73 5.33
C PHE A 209 -2.54 14.60 6.79
N THR A 210 -3.84 14.82 7.07
CA THR A 210 -4.43 14.66 8.41
C THR A 210 -5.80 14.00 8.29
N ASP A 211 -6.31 13.48 9.40
CA ASP A 211 -7.66 12.93 9.42
C ASP A 211 -8.72 14.04 9.29
N ALA A 212 -9.91 13.67 8.82
CA ALA A 212 -11.02 14.60 8.57
C ALA A 212 -11.34 15.49 9.77
N HIS A 213 -11.39 14.91 10.98
CA HIS A 213 -11.73 15.64 12.20
C HIS A 213 -10.71 16.75 12.53
N GLY A 214 -9.44 16.58 12.18
CA GLY A 214 -8.39 17.59 12.38
C GLY A 214 -8.68 18.88 11.61
N LEU A 215 -9.30 18.80 10.42
CA LEU A 215 -9.73 19.99 9.67
C LEU A 215 -11.14 20.42 10.02
N LEU A 216 -12.12 19.52 10.10
CA LEU A 216 -13.53 19.86 10.31
C LEU A 216 -13.78 20.55 11.65
N HIS A 217 -12.94 20.32 12.64
CA HIS A 217 -13.02 20.96 13.97
C HIS A 217 -11.97 22.05 14.20
N ALA A 218 -11.23 22.45 13.15
CA ALA A 218 -10.29 23.56 13.25
C ALA A 218 -10.98 24.89 13.58
N SER A 219 -10.23 25.82 14.19
CA SER A 219 -10.70 27.17 14.51
C SER A 219 -9.82 28.20 13.81
N PRO A 220 -10.38 29.05 12.94
CA PRO A 220 -11.76 29.04 12.44
C PRO A 220 -12.07 27.78 11.60
N ARG A 221 -13.34 27.40 11.51
CA ARG A 221 -13.75 26.27 10.67
C ARG A 221 -13.45 26.54 9.20
N PRO A 222 -12.84 25.59 8.48
CA PRO A 222 -12.56 25.73 7.05
C PRO A 222 -13.84 25.95 6.23
N LYS A 223 -13.84 26.95 5.35
CA LYS A 223 -14.98 27.28 4.48
C LYS A 223 -15.42 26.09 3.60
N TYR A 224 -14.49 25.26 3.18
CA TYR A 224 -14.71 24.13 2.27
C TYR A 224 -14.66 22.76 2.95
N GLY A 225 -14.72 22.72 4.30
CA GLY A 225 -14.54 21.47 5.05
C GLY A 225 -13.18 20.83 4.75
N ASN A 226 -13.19 19.54 4.39
CA ASN A 226 -12.00 18.78 3.97
C ASN A 226 -11.87 18.65 2.44
N PHE A 227 -12.68 19.38 1.66
CA PHE A 227 -12.66 19.33 0.19
C PHE A 227 -11.76 20.39 -0.47
N ALA A 228 -10.95 21.07 0.31
CA ALA A 228 -9.85 21.92 -0.13
C ALA A 228 -8.78 21.97 0.95
N PRO A 229 -7.49 22.13 0.56
CA PRO A 229 -6.42 22.26 1.56
C PRO A 229 -6.58 23.54 2.39
N VAL A 230 -6.11 23.48 3.62
CA VAL A 230 -6.05 24.60 4.58
C VAL A 230 -4.60 24.94 4.85
N TYR A 231 -4.26 26.23 4.77
CA TYR A 231 -2.92 26.68 5.15
C TYR A 231 -2.80 26.84 6.67
N CYS A 232 -1.77 26.23 7.22
CA CYS A 232 -1.31 26.51 8.57
C CYS A 232 -0.67 27.92 8.65
N PRO A 233 -0.49 28.50 9.86
CA PRO A 233 0.17 29.79 10.03
C PRO A 233 1.56 29.89 9.36
N SER A 234 2.30 28.77 9.29
CA SER A 234 3.59 28.68 8.62
C SER A 234 3.51 28.76 7.08
N GLY A 235 2.33 28.60 6.48
CA GLY A 235 2.12 28.47 5.04
C GLY A 235 2.19 27.03 4.51
N VAL A 236 2.40 26.03 5.35
CA VAL A 236 2.29 24.61 4.99
C VAL A 236 0.81 24.25 4.85
N ALA A 237 0.45 23.48 3.82
CA ALA A 237 -0.92 23.10 3.54
C ALA A 237 -1.28 21.75 4.20
N ALA A 238 -2.42 21.71 4.91
CA ALA A 238 -3.01 20.50 5.44
C ALA A 238 -4.11 19.98 4.50
N PHE A 239 -4.08 18.70 4.16
CA PHE A 239 -5.06 18.00 3.35
C PHE A 239 -5.83 17.01 4.23
N GLY A 240 -7.15 17.08 4.25
CA GLY A 240 -8.00 16.21 5.07
C GLY A 240 -8.47 14.98 4.29
N ARG A 241 -8.44 13.83 4.96
CA ARG A 241 -9.01 12.57 4.47
C ARG A 241 -10.50 12.70 4.14
N ASP A 242 -10.93 12.16 3.01
CA ASP A 242 -12.35 11.96 2.74
C ASP A 242 -12.80 10.61 3.35
N LEU A 243 -13.79 10.68 4.24
CA LEU A 243 -14.25 9.51 5.00
C LEU A 243 -15.00 8.50 4.14
N GLU A 244 -15.77 8.98 3.15
CA GLU A 244 -16.58 8.10 2.31
C GLU A 244 -15.69 7.21 1.42
N SER A 245 -14.77 7.83 0.68
CA SER A 245 -13.85 7.09 -0.18
C SER A 245 -12.92 6.16 0.61
N SER A 246 -12.49 6.61 1.81
CA SER A 246 -11.67 5.78 2.69
C SER A 246 -12.42 4.52 3.13
N LYS A 247 -13.67 4.66 3.59
CA LYS A 247 -14.47 3.54 4.08
C LYS A 247 -14.78 2.50 3.00
N GLN A 248 -15.04 2.94 1.77
CA GLN A 248 -15.32 2.05 0.64
C GLN A 248 -14.16 1.09 0.30
N VAL A 249 -12.93 1.50 0.55
CA VAL A 249 -11.73 0.73 0.18
C VAL A 249 -11.10 0.04 1.39
N TRP A 250 -11.16 0.66 2.57
CA TRP A 250 -10.52 0.12 3.77
C TRP A 250 -11.34 -0.94 4.50
N SER A 251 -12.66 -0.81 4.54
CA SER A 251 -13.49 -1.67 5.39
C SER A 251 -13.72 -3.05 4.77
N ALA A 252 -13.40 -4.10 5.50
CA ALA A 252 -13.76 -5.47 5.15
C ALA A 252 -15.27 -5.78 5.39
N ASP A 253 -15.94 -5.02 6.25
CA ASP A 253 -17.37 -5.23 6.56
C ASP A 253 -18.30 -4.42 5.64
N GLU A 254 -17.91 -3.20 5.24
CA GLU A 254 -18.74 -2.26 4.49
C GLU A 254 -18.12 -1.83 3.16
N GLY A 255 -16.84 -2.16 2.93
CA GLY A 255 -16.09 -1.82 1.73
C GLY A 255 -15.90 -2.99 0.76
N TYR A 256 -15.15 -2.73 -0.30
CA TYR A 256 -14.88 -3.72 -1.33
C TYR A 256 -14.11 -4.96 -0.84
N PRO A 257 -13.09 -4.84 0.06
CA PRO A 257 -12.25 -5.98 0.42
C PRO A 257 -12.97 -7.18 1.01
N GLY A 258 -14.18 -6.98 1.54
CA GLY A 258 -15.01 -8.05 2.11
C GLY A 258 -15.88 -8.81 1.11
N ASP A 259 -15.79 -8.56 -0.20
CA ASP A 259 -16.59 -9.24 -1.21
C ASP A 259 -16.28 -10.74 -1.25
N PHE A 260 -17.34 -11.54 -1.44
CA PHE A 260 -17.26 -13.00 -1.37
C PHE A 260 -16.47 -13.65 -2.49
N ASP A 261 -16.21 -12.96 -3.57
CA ASP A 261 -15.39 -13.45 -4.67
C ASP A 261 -13.89 -13.25 -4.44
N TYR A 262 -13.50 -12.44 -3.43
CA TYR A 262 -12.10 -12.16 -3.13
C TYR A 262 -11.43 -13.23 -2.29
N ARG A 263 -10.08 -13.24 -2.30
CA ARG A 263 -9.25 -14.20 -1.58
C ARG A 263 -9.44 -14.04 -0.06
N GLU A 264 -9.67 -15.17 0.61
CA GLU A 264 -9.71 -15.21 2.07
C GLU A 264 -8.32 -14.93 2.66
N PHE A 265 -8.26 -14.03 3.62
CA PHE A 265 -7.00 -13.64 4.26
C PHE A 265 -6.54 -14.65 5.30
N TYR A 266 -7.47 -15.20 6.11
CA TYR A 266 -7.16 -15.97 7.29
C TYR A 266 -6.92 -17.47 7.03
N ARG A 267 -7.29 -18.00 5.85
CA ARG A 267 -7.08 -19.41 5.51
C ARG A 267 -5.81 -19.57 4.69
N ASP A 268 -4.86 -20.31 5.24
CA ASP A 268 -3.53 -20.53 4.66
C ASP A 268 -3.10 -21.97 4.87
N ILE A 269 -2.41 -22.56 3.89
CA ILE A 269 -1.96 -23.96 3.96
C ILE A 269 -0.99 -24.21 5.11
N GLY A 270 -0.33 -23.20 5.66
CA GLY A 270 0.50 -23.30 6.85
C GLY A 270 -0.28 -23.78 8.08
N TYR A 271 -1.59 -23.51 8.12
CA TYR A 271 -2.50 -23.96 9.18
C TYR A 271 -3.38 -25.12 8.74
N ASP A 272 -3.75 -25.18 7.46
CA ASP A 272 -4.73 -26.14 6.93
C ASP A 272 -4.16 -27.53 6.66
N LEU A 273 -2.84 -27.64 6.37
CA LEU A 273 -2.21 -28.91 6.01
C LEU A 273 -1.55 -29.63 7.21
N GLU A 274 -1.26 -30.91 6.99
CA GLU A 274 -0.58 -31.74 7.98
C GLU A 274 0.76 -31.15 8.39
N TYR A 275 1.07 -31.19 9.70
CA TYR A 275 2.22 -30.53 10.30
C TYR A 275 3.54 -30.99 9.69
N GLU A 276 3.76 -32.31 9.53
CA GLU A 276 5.01 -32.83 8.98
C GLU A 276 5.26 -32.45 7.51
N TYR A 277 4.16 -32.20 6.76
CA TYR A 277 4.24 -31.71 5.39
C TYR A 277 4.69 -30.27 5.32
N ILE A 278 4.14 -29.40 6.19
CA ILE A 278 4.36 -27.96 6.15
C ILE A 278 5.58 -27.51 6.97
N LYS A 279 6.04 -28.35 7.91
CA LYS A 279 7.13 -28.04 8.84
C LYS A 279 8.41 -27.45 8.23
N PRO A 280 8.88 -27.86 7.03
CA PRO A 280 10.06 -27.24 6.41
C PRO A 280 9.86 -25.78 5.96
N TYR A 281 8.61 -25.31 5.87
CA TYR A 281 8.21 -24.03 5.31
C TYR A 281 7.57 -23.06 6.32
N ILE A 282 7.48 -23.48 7.58
CA ILE A 282 7.02 -22.66 8.70
C ILE A 282 8.21 -22.18 9.53
N ASP A 283 7.93 -21.55 10.68
CA ASP A 283 8.99 -21.04 11.53
C ASP A 283 9.90 -22.20 12.05
N PRO A 284 11.23 -22.02 12.11
CA PRO A 284 12.16 -23.03 12.58
C PRO A 284 11.91 -23.51 14.01
N SER A 285 11.25 -22.69 14.86
CA SER A 285 10.80 -23.10 16.20
C SER A 285 9.66 -24.14 16.18
N GLY A 286 9.09 -24.41 15.00
CA GLY A 286 7.94 -25.28 14.81
C GLY A 286 6.59 -24.56 14.95
N LEU A 287 6.60 -23.24 15.14
CA LEU A 287 5.36 -22.46 15.16
C LEU A 287 4.74 -22.43 13.75
N ARG A 288 3.44 -22.75 13.65
CA ARG A 288 2.69 -22.59 12.41
C ARG A 288 2.54 -21.10 12.09
N ILE A 289 2.81 -20.75 10.85
CA ILE A 289 2.68 -19.38 10.32
C ILE A 289 2.00 -19.42 8.95
N ASN A 290 1.53 -18.29 8.48
CA ASN A 290 1.09 -18.15 7.09
C ASN A 290 2.26 -18.44 6.15
N THR A 291 2.00 -19.16 5.09
CA THR A 291 2.96 -19.39 3.99
C THR A 291 2.76 -18.40 2.84
N GLY A 292 1.59 -17.74 2.78
CA GLY A 292 1.16 -16.93 1.66
C GLY A 292 0.37 -17.73 0.60
N ILE A 293 0.33 -19.06 0.67
CA ILE A 293 -0.49 -19.89 -0.24
C ILE A 293 -1.88 -20.07 0.37
N LYS A 294 -2.88 -19.51 -0.29
CA LYS A 294 -4.27 -19.41 0.19
C LYS A 294 -5.21 -19.87 -0.91
N TYR A 295 -5.96 -20.92 -0.65
CA TYR A 295 -6.80 -21.58 -1.66
C TYR A 295 -8.28 -21.16 -1.64
N TYR A 296 -8.70 -20.40 -0.65
CA TYR A 296 -10.11 -20.13 -0.43
C TYR A 296 -10.48 -18.68 -0.71
N ARG A 297 -11.76 -18.47 -1.06
CA ARG A 297 -12.39 -17.15 -1.16
C ARG A 297 -13.17 -16.82 0.11
N ILE A 298 -13.48 -15.54 0.28
CA ILE A 298 -14.33 -15.06 1.35
C ILE A 298 -15.75 -15.58 1.11
N THR A 299 -16.33 -16.37 1.90
CA THR A 299 -17.72 -16.87 1.78
C THR A 299 -18.57 -16.43 2.96
N GLY A 300 -18.21 -15.30 3.57
CA GLY A 300 -18.79 -14.81 4.80
C GLY A 300 -18.18 -15.47 6.05
N ARG A 301 -18.83 -15.28 7.20
CA ARG A 301 -18.37 -15.78 8.49
C ARG A 301 -18.76 -17.27 8.67
N THR A 302 -18.19 -18.12 7.84
CA THR A 302 -18.42 -19.58 7.85
C THR A 302 -17.09 -20.32 7.78
N HIS A 303 -17.05 -21.53 8.32
CA HIS A 303 -15.91 -22.44 8.20
C HIS A 303 -15.92 -23.17 6.83
N ASP A 304 -17.07 -23.27 6.17
CA ASP A 304 -17.22 -23.91 4.86
C ASP A 304 -16.80 -22.95 3.76
N LYS A 305 -15.49 -22.81 3.58
CA LYS A 305 -14.92 -21.97 2.54
C LYS A 305 -14.93 -22.69 1.18
N GLN A 306 -15.10 -21.92 0.11
CA GLN A 306 -15.06 -22.43 -1.25
C GLN A 306 -13.74 -22.06 -1.93
N PRO A 307 -13.32 -22.82 -2.97
CA PRO A 307 -12.13 -22.48 -3.74
C PRO A 307 -12.17 -21.05 -4.30
N TYR A 308 -11.02 -20.38 -4.23
CA TYR A 308 -10.84 -19.06 -4.81
C TYR A 308 -10.75 -19.16 -6.33
N ASN A 309 -11.42 -18.25 -7.04
CA ASN A 309 -11.36 -18.14 -8.48
C ASN A 309 -10.80 -16.77 -8.90
N PRO A 310 -9.56 -16.72 -9.44
CA PRO A 310 -8.92 -15.45 -9.82
C PRO A 310 -9.66 -14.68 -10.91
N ASP A 311 -10.40 -15.37 -11.79
CA ASP A 311 -11.14 -14.70 -12.87
C ASP A 311 -12.35 -13.95 -12.31
N TRP A 312 -13.11 -14.59 -11.41
CA TRP A 312 -14.25 -13.94 -10.75
C TRP A 312 -13.77 -12.74 -9.91
N ALA A 313 -12.69 -12.93 -9.17
CA ALA A 313 -12.11 -11.85 -8.36
C ALA A 313 -11.65 -10.67 -9.22
N ARG A 314 -11.01 -10.94 -10.36
CA ARG A 314 -10.60 -9.91 -11.32
C ARG A 314 -11.79 -9.16 -11.92
N GLU A 315 -12.82 -9.87 -12.32
CA GLU A 315 -14.04 -9.26 -12.84
C GLU A 315 -14.73 -8.39 -11.78
N LYS A 316 -14.79 -8.88 -10.54
CA LYS A 316 -15.31 -8.12 -9.40
C LYS A 316 -14.48 -6.86 -9.12
N ALA A 317 -13.16 -6.94 -9.18
CA ALA A 317 -12.28 -5.77 -9.02
C ALA A 317 -12.56 -4.69 -10.09
N ALA A 318 -12.83 -5.10 -11.33
CA ALA A 318 -13.20 -4.17 -12.40
C ALA A 318 -14.57 -3.51 -12.15
N ILE A 319 -15.55 -4.26 -11.63
CA ILE A 319 -16.88 -3.75 -11.24
C ILE A 319 -16.72 -2.74 -10.09
N HIS A 320 -15.98 -3.08 -9.05
CA HIS A 320 -15.74 -2.21 -7.91
C HIS A 320 -14.97 -0.94 -8.28
N ALA A 321 -14.00 -1.02 -9.19
CA ALA A 321 -13.30 0.15 -9.71
C ALA A 321 -14.27 1.11 -10.44
N GLY A 322 -15.18 0.58 -11.25
CA GLY A 322 -16.23 1.37 -11.89
C GLY A 322 -17.20 2.00 -10.90
N ASN A 323 -17.60 1.26 -9.87
CA ASN A 323 -18.45 1.77 -8.80
C ASN A 323 -17.76 2.89 -8.01
N PHE A 324 -16.49 2.73 -7.65
CA PHE A 324 -15.72 3.77 -6.96
C PHE A 324 -15.63 5.05 -7.81
N MET A 325 -15.27 4.92 -9.09
CA MET A 325 -15.20 6.05 -10.01
C MET A 325 -16.54 6.79 -10.09
N PHE A 326 -17.63 6.06 -10.32
CA PHE A 326 -18.99 6.64 -10.37
C PHE A 326 -19.35 7.40 -9.08
N ASN A 327 -19.07 6.83 -7.91
CA ASN A 327 -19.35 7.48 -6.63
C ASN A 327 -18.54 8.78 -6.46
N ARG A 328 -17.25 8.77 -6.87
CA ARG A 328 -16.40 9.98 -6.81
C ARG A 328 -16.84 11.04 -7.81
N GLU A 329 -17.29 10.66 -8.99
CA GLU A 329 -17.90 11.58 -9.94
C GLU A 329 -19.12 12.27 -9.34
N LYS A 330 -20.05 11.48 -8.78
CA LYS A 330 -21.28 12.05 -8.16
C LYS A 330 -20.98 12.94 -6.97
N GLN A 331 -20.01 12.57 -6.13
CA GLN A 331 -19.55 13.40 -5.02
C GLN A 331 -18.95 14.72 -5.52
N ILE A 332 -18.09 14.68 -6.54
CA ILE A 332 -17.49 15.87 -7.15
C ILE A 332 -18.56 16.76 -7.79
N GLU A 333 -19.51 16.18 -8.54
CA GLU A 333 -20.62 16.92 -9.16
C GLU A 333 -21.47 17.64 -8.11
N TYR A 334 -21.81 16.93 -7.04
CA TYR A 334 -22.58 17.51 -5.93
C TYR A 334 -21.82 18.66 -5.27
N LEU A 335 -20.56 18.47 -4.89
CA LEU A 335 -19.74 19.49 -4.26
C LEU A 335 -19.53 20.71 -5.17
N ALA A 336 -19.26 20.49 -6.45
CA ALA A 336 -19.05 21.56 -7.43
C ALA A 336 -20.32 22.38 -7.70
N SER A 337 -21.51 21.89 -7.34
CA SER A 337 -22.78 22.62 -7.53
C SER A 337 -22.95 23.79 -6.56
N PHE A 338 -22.25 23.79 -5.41
CA PHE A 338 -22.39 24.85 -4.39
C PHE A 338 -21.04 25.42 -3.90
N LEU A 339 -19.91 24.77 -4.19
CA LEU A 339 -18.61 25.34 -3.87
C LEU A 339 -18.18 26.34 -4.96
N ASP A 340 -17.59 27.46 -4.56
CA ASP A 340 -17.04 28.48 -5.47
C ASP A 340 -15.62 28.11 -5.98
N ARG A 341 -15.20 26.86 -5.83
CA ARG A 341 -13.95 26.28 -6.32
C ARG A 341 -14.10 24.81 -6.61
N LYS A 342 -13.18 24.28 -7.43
CA LYS A 342 -13.11 22.84 -7.71
C LYS A 342 -12.83 22.06 -6.42
N PRO A 343 -13.68 21.12 -6.01
CA PRO A 343 -13.43 20.27 -4.86
C PRO A 343 -12.27 19.30 -5.10
N LEU A 344 -11.57 18.99 -4.04
CA LEU A 344 -10.54 17.96 -3.98
C LEU A 344 -10.97 16.86 -3.00
N ILE A 345 -11.08 15.63 -3.47
CA ILE A 345 -11.32 14.46 -2.64
C ILE A 345 -9.97 13.80 -2.39
N VAL A 346 -9.56 13.69 -1.14
CA VAL A 346 -8.30 13.08 -0.73
C VAL A 346 -8.58 11.69 -0.16
N SER A 347 -8.11 10.66 -0.84
CA SER A 347 -8.36 9.25 -0.54
C SER A 347 -7.04 8.56 -0.15
N PRO A 348 -6.63 8.64 1.12
CA PRO A 348 -5.41 8.02 1.61
C PRO A 348 -5.68 6.61 2.14
N TYR A 349 -4.73 5.71 1.86
CA TYR A 349 -4.77 4.30 2.23
C TYR A 349 -3.36 3.81 2.60
N ASP A 350 -3.27 2.82 3.48
CA ASP A 350 -2.03 2.07 3.63
C ASP A 350 -1.78 1.26 2.34
N ALA A 351 -0.56 1.32 1.85
CA ALA A 351 -0.20 0.63 0.61
C ALA A 351 -0.33 -0.89 0.75
N GLU A 352 -0.07 -1.43 1.94
CA GLU A 352 -0.13 -2.85 2.26
C GLU A 352 -1.57 -3.41 2.25
N LEU A 353 -2.59 -2.52 2.26
CA LEU A 353 -3.95 -2.91 1.95
C LEU A 353 -4.02 -3.54 0.54
N PHE A 354 -3.32 -2.95 -0.43
CA PHE A 354 -3.34 -3.35 -1.83
C PHE A 354 -2.37 -4.52 -2.08
N GLY A 355 -2.89 -5.74 -2.03
CA GLY A 355 -2.18 -6.98 -2.31
C GLY A 355 -1.99 -7.86 -1.08
N HIS A 356 -1.60 -7.33 0.08
CA HIS A 356 -1.43 -8.13 1.29
C HIS A 356 -2.77 -8.37 1.98
N TRP A 357 -3.45 -7.31 2.46
CA TRP A 357 -4.75 -7.44 3.13
C TRP A 357 -5.90 -7.68 2.15
N TRP A 358 -5.90 -6.98 1.04
CA TRP A 358 -6.82 -7.14 -0.09
C TRP A 358 -6.04 -7.55 -1.33
N PHE A 359 -6.00 -8.84 -1.60
CA PHE A 359 -5.15 -9.44 -2.64
C PHE A 359 -5.40 -8.86 -4.04
N GLU A 360 -6.63 -8.51 -4.33
CA GLU A 360 -7.06 -7.93 -5.61
C GLU A 360 -6.87 -6.41 -5.69
N GLY A 361 -6.41 -5.78 -4.61
CA GLY A 361 -6.20 -4.33 -4.54
C GLY A 361 -5.36 -3.74 -5.68
N PRO A 362 -4.21 -4.33 -6.06
CA PRO A 362 -3.44 -3.86 -7.21
C PRO A 362 -4.21 -3.92 -8.53
N GLN A 363 -5.01 -4.96 -8.75
CA GLN A 363 -5.85 -5.10 -9.94
C GLN A 363 -6.97 -4.05 -9.96
N TRP A 364 -7.60 -3.82 -8.82
CA TRP A 364 -8.59 -2.76 -8.66
C TRP A 364 -8.00 -1.39 -8.99
N LEU A 365 -6.79 -1.10 -8.53
CA LEU A 365 -6.10 0.16 -8.80
C LEU A 365 -5.79 0.33 -10.29
N ASP A 366 -5.31 -0.73 -10.96
CA ASP A 366 -5.09 -0.74 -12.41
C ASP A 366 -6.39 -0.41 -13.17
N PHE A 367 -7.49 -1.10 -12.84
CA PHE A 367 -8.79 -0.82 -13.45
C PHE A 367 -9.30 0.58 -13.18
N LEU A 368 -9.15 1.08 -11.95
CA LEU A 368 -9.57 2.42 -11.58
C LEU A 368 -8.81 3.49 -12.39
N ILE A 369 -7.50 3.38 -12.46
CA ILE A 369 -6.66 4.36 -13.18
C ILE A 369 -6.99 4.34 -14.68
N ARG A 370 -7.14 3.15 -15.30
CA ARG A 370 -7.55 3.03 -16.71
C ARG A 370 -8.93 3.63 -16.95
N LYS A 371 -9.91 3.36 -16.11
CA LYS A 371 -11.25 3.93 -16.23
C LYS A 371 -11.23 5.46 -16.12
N ILE A 372 -10.51 6.01 -15.14
CA ILE A 372 -10.34 7.45 -15.02
C ILE A 372 -9.70 8.05 -16.27
N TYR A 373 -8.70 7.39 -16.84
CA TYR A 373 -7.99 7.89 -18.02
C TYR A 373 -8.85 7.83 -19.30
N TYR A 374 -9.57 6.73 -19.54
CA TYR A 374 -10.31 6.52 -20.78
C TYR A 374 -11.76 7.00 -20.74
N ASP A 375 -12.43 6.94 -19.59
CA ASP A 375 -13.87 7.18 -19.49
C ASP A 375 -14.20 8.62 -19.08
N GLN A 376 -13.20 9.44 -18.71
CA GLN A 376 -13.36 10.83 -18.22
C GLN A 376 -12.92 11.91 -19.23
N GLN A 377 -13.01 11.66 -20.50
CA GLN A 377 -12.66 12.62 -21.55
C GLN A 377 -13.72 13.66 -21.82
#